data_877ebc18abec2ad84f02a31b71e803c6
#
_entry.id   877ebc18abec2ad84f02a31b71e803c6
#
_cell.length_a   1.000
_cell.length_b   1.000
_cell.length_c   1.000
_cell.angle_alpha   90.00
_cell.angle_beta   90.00
_cell.angle_gamma   90.00
#
_symmetry.space_group_name_H-M   'P 1'
#
loop_
_entity.id
_entity.type
_entity.pdbx_description
1 polymer ?
#
loop_
_entity_poly.entity_id
_entity_poly.type
_entity_poly.pdbx_seq_one_letter_code
_entity_poly.pdbx_strand_id
1 'polypeptide(L)'
;MKIKSLFAVLILVLAGAASYAQQYTVGTFNIRNDNSGDVGNRWEQRGPVSANLLRFHQYDVFGVQEAFKNQVDDLQRLLPEYDHYGAGRDDGKDGGEHSTVFYRKDKFKLIKKGDFWLSENPDRPGLGWDATCCNRICSYVCLQDLKTGKQFYFFNAHFDHEGKIARVESSKLIISKIRSIAGKLPAIFTGDLNGGHSSEWYLTLANSGFLKDTYGQVKFPYANNASFNAFGKALEGKEIIDHVFVTKDFTAKRWGLLTDTYHGKFISDHFPVLVDVVLKP
;
A
#
# COMPACT_ATOMS: atom_id res chain seq x y z
N MET A 1 -20.67 71.73 23.98
CA MET A 1 -19.69 70.63 23.92
C MET A 1 -20.44 69.38 23.51
N LYS A 2 -20.29 68.95 22.22
CA LYS A 2 -20.99 67.76 21.70
C LYS A 2 -19.98 66.61 21.68
N ILE A 3 -20.16 65.58 22.53
CA ILE A 3 -19.40 64.37 22.56
C ILE A 3 -19.87 63.45 21.39
N LYS A 4 -19.03 63.21 20.40
CA LYS A 4 -19.30 62.25 19.35
C LYS A 4 -18.82 60.88 19.83
N SER A 5 -19.74 59.97 20.10
CA SER A 5 -19.46 58.58 20.38
C SER A 5 -19.06 57.85 19.10
N LEU A 6 -17.83 57.34 19.06
CA LEU A 6 -17.32 56.53 17.95
C LEU A 6 -17.66 55.06 18.26
N PHE A 7 -18.64 54.49 17.56
CA PHE A 7 -18.85 53.03 17.62
C PHE A 7 -17.88 52.33 16.70
N ALA A 8 -16.91 51.61 17.25
CA ALA A 8 -16.03 50.70 16.53
C ALA A 8 -16.77 49.36 16.32
N VAL A 9 -17.16 49.06 15.08
CA VAL A 9 -17.72 47.77 14.71
C VAL A 9 -16.56 46.81 14.49
N LEU A 10 -16.38 45.86 15.43
CA LEU A 10 -15.41 44.78 15.31
C LEU A 10 -16.01 43.68 14.39
N ILE A 11 -15.61 43.63 13.14
CA ILE A 11 -16.01 42.55 12.21
C ILE A 11 -15.12 41.33 12.53
N LEU A 12 -15.67 40.36 13.26
CA LEU A 12 -15.07 39.04 13.42
C LEU A 12 -15.22 38.27 12.08
N VAL A 13 -14.15 38.22 11.30
CA VAL A 13 -14.08 37.32 10.16
C VAL A 13 -13.85 35.91 10.69
N LEU A 14 -14.92 35.16 10.88
CA LEU A 14 -14.87 33.71 11.06
C LEU A 14 -14.40 33.09 9.74
N ALA A 15 -13.10 32.93 9.58
CA ALA A 15 -12.52 32.07 8.55
C ALA A 15 -12.93 30.63 8.88
N GLY A 16 -14.10 30.22 8.40
CA GLY A 16 -14.49 28.82 8.39
C GLY A 16 -13.42 28.06 7.63
N ALA A 17 -12.60 27.26 8.32
CA ALA A 17 -11.71 26.30 7.67
C ALA A 17 -12.58 25.33 6.88
N ALA A 18 -12.78 25.59 5.58
CA ALA A 18 -13.40 24.64 4.68
C ALA A 18 -12.54 23.37 4.73
N SER A 19 -13.06 22.34 5.38
CA SER A 19 -12.41 21.03 5.42
C SER A 19 -12.49 20.43 4.02
N TYR A 20 -11.49 20.71 3.19
CA TYR A 20 -11.38 20.09 1.88
C TYR A 20 -11.10 18.60 2.07
N ALA A 21 -11.87 17.78 1.35
CA ALA A 21 -11.61 16.36 1.28
C ALA A 21 -10.20 16.13 0.70
N GLN A 22 -9.34 15.45 1.45
CA GLN A 22 -7.95 15.22 1.04
C GLN A 22 -7.87 14.00 0.13
N GLN A 23 -7.35 14.20 -1.08
CA GLN A 23 -7.14 13.12 -2.03
C GLN A 23 -5.68 12.66 -1.99
N TYR A 24 -5.49 11.34 -2.05
CA TYR A 24 -4.19 10.69 -2.17
C TYR A 24 -4.20 9.67 -3.30
N THR A 25 -3.10 9.57 -4.01
CA THR A 25 -2.81 8.47 -4.96
C THR A 25 -2.00 7.41 -4.22
N VAL A 26 -2.58 6.25 -4.03
CA VAL A 26 -1.97 5.14 -3.28
C VAL A 26 -1.95 3.86 -4.12
N GLY A 27 -1.17 2.87 -3.70
CA GLY A 27 -1.18 1.60 -4.41
C GLY A 27 -0.31 0.52 -3.81
N THR A 28 -0.23 -0.57 -4.55
CA THR A 28 0.59 -1.74 -4.25
C THR A 28 1.31 -2.20 -5.50
N PHE A 29 2.53 -2.68 -5.35
CA PHE A 29 3.35 -3.16 -6.45
C PHE A 29 4.27 -4.29 -5.99
N ASN A 30 3.94 -5.53 -6.31
CA ASN A 30 4.91 -6.61 -6.24
C ASN A 30 5.98 -6.36 -7.33
N ILE A 31 7.18 -5.98 -6.91
CA ILE A 31 8.25 -5.58 -7.82
C ILE A 31 9.07 -6.76 -8.34
N ARG A 32 8.74 -7.97 -7.95
CA ARG A 32 9.52 -9.19 -8.17
C ARG A 32 10.94 -9.09 -7.59
N ASN A 33 11.35 -10.02 -6.80
CA ASN A 33 12.68 -10.04 -6.21
C ASN A 33 13.80 -10.04 -7.28
N ASP A 34 15.00 -9.67 -6.87
CA ASP A 34 16.20 -9.69 -7.73
C ASP A 34 16.68 -11.13 -7.91
N ASN A 35 16.03 -11.84 -8.82
CA ASN A 35 16.30 -13.24 -9.11
C ASN A 35 17.23 -13.40 -10.33
N SER A 36 18.35 -14.08 -10.13
CA SER A 36 19.29 -14.37 -11.22
C SER A 36 18.71 -15.24 -12.35
N GLY A 37 17.66 -16.02 -12.06
CA GLY A 37 16.93 -16.84 -13.04
C GLY A 37 16.02 -16.05 -13.98
N ASP A 38 15.71 -14.79 -13.67
CA ASP A 38 14.83 -13.95 -14.52
C ASP A 38 15.61 -13.35 -15.70
N VAL A 39 16.16 -14.23 -16.57
CA VAL A 39 16.97 -13.83 -17.72
C VAL A 39 16.19 -12.91 -18.64
N GLY A 40 16.77 -11.73 -18.94
CA GLY A 40 16.13 -10.69 -19.75
C GLY A 40 15.18 -9.78 -18.99
N ASN A 41 14.86 -10.08 -17.72
CA ASN A 41 14.02 -9.30 -16.82
C ASN A 41 14.71 -9.04 -15.46
N ARG A 42 16.04 -8.83 -15.47
CA ARG A 42 16.84 -8.59 -14.26
C ARG A 42 16.46 -7.27 -13.61
N TRP A 43 16.61 -7.20 -12.28
CA TRP A 43 16.30 -6.01 -11.51
C TRP A 43 17.02 -4.75 -12.00
N GLU A 44 18.28 -4.86 -12.37
CA GLU A 44 19.09 -3.75 -12.91
C GLU A 44 18.43 -3.05 -14.12
N GLN A 45 17.65 -3.81 -14.93
CA GLN A 45 16.89 -3.27 -16.07
C GLN A 45 15.54 -2.70 -15.62
N ARG A 46 14.87 -3.35 -14.68
CA ARG A 46 13.52 -3.02 -14.22
C ARG A 46 13.47 -1.90 -13.20
N GLY A 47 14.45 -1.82 -12.30
CA GLY A 47 14.47 -0.86 -11.19
C GLY A 47 14.30 0.60 -11.64
N PRO A 48 15.11 1.11 -12.61
CA PRO A 48 14.94 2.47 -13.13
C PRO A 48 13.57 2.72 -13.76
N VAL A 49 13.02 1.73 -14.46
CA VAL A 49 11.69 1.85 -15.10
C VAL A 49 10.58 1.82 -14.07
N SER A 50 10.70 0.98 -13.04
CA SER A 50 9.78 0.94 -11.88
C SER A 50 9.73 2.31 -11.19
N ALA A 51 10.88 2.90 -10.90
CA ALA A 51 10.96 4.22 -10.28
C ALA A 51 10.32 5.31 -11.17
N ASN A 52 10.58 5.29 -12.48
CA ASN A 52 9.98 6.25 -13.41
C ASN A 52 8.46 6.11 -13.49
N LEU A 53 7.92 4.89 -13.49
CA LEU A 53 6.48 4.63 -13.47
C LEU A 53 5.85 5.21 -12.18
N LEU A 54 6.41 4.89 -11.02
CA LEU A 54 5.93 5.38 -9.73
C LEU A 54 5.93 6.91 -9.66
N ARG A 55 6.99 7.55 -10.16
CA ARG A 55 7.10 9.01 -10.24
C ARG A 55 6.10 9.61 -11.22
N PHE A 56 5.97 9.05 -12.43
CA PHE A 56 5.05 9.54 -13.47
C PHE A 56 3.60 9.52 -12.99
N HIS A 57 3.18 8.45 -12.34
CA HIS A 57 1.84 8.32 -11.78
C HIS A 57 1.65 9.02 -10.43
N GLN A 58 2.68 9.69 -9.92
CA GLN A 58 2.64 10.55 -8.73
C GLN A 58 2.05 9.86 -7.50
N TYR A 59 2.48 8.63 -7.23
CA TYR A 59 2.05 7.96 -6.00
C TYR A 59 2.43 8.79 -4.77
N ASP A 60 1.49 8.94 -3.85
CA ASP A 60 1.72 9.60 -2.57
C ASP A 60 2.26 8.61 -1.52
N VAL A 61 1.65 7.42 -1.48
CA VAL A 61 2.06 6.30 -0.62
C VAL A 61 1.85 4.99 -1.37
N PHE A 62 2.82 4.11 -1.36
CA PHE A 62 2.67 2.78 -1.97
C PHE A 62 3.42 1.70 -1.18
N GLY A 63 2.90 0.47 -1.25
CA GLY A 63 3.57 -0.72 -0.74
C GLY A 63 4.27 -1.47 -1.86
N VAL A 64 5.47 -2.00 -1.59
CA VAL A 64 6.14 -2.96 -2.49
C VAL A 64 6.26 -4.31 -1.80
N GLN A 65 6.22 -5.39 -2.59
CA GLN A 65 6.40 -6.77 -2.14
C GLN A 65 7.56 -7.40 -2.90
N GLU A 66 8.10 -8.48 -2.35
CA GLU A 66 9.26 -9.24 -2.83
C GLU A 66 10.58 -8.46 -2.88
N ALA A 67 10.63 -7.24 -2.40
CA ALA A 67 11.84 -6.44 -2.44
C ALA A 67 12.95 -7.01 -1.55
N PHE A 68 14.10 -7.38 -2.09
CA PHE A 68 15.31 -7.56 -1.29
C PHE A 68 15.89 -6.20 -0.88
N LYS A 69 16.76 -6.21 0.13
CA LYS A 69 17.36 -4.96 0.65
C LYS A 69 18.01 -4.10 -0.44
N ASN A 70 18.74 -4.70 -1.38
CA ASN A 70 19.37 -3.98 -2.50
C ASN A 70 18.31 -3.27 -3.39
N GLN A 71 17.13 -3.88 -3.58
CA GLN A 71 16.05 -3.29 -4.36
C GLN A 71 15.38 -2.13 -3.61
N VAL A 72 15.22 -2.25 -2.29
CA VAL A 72 14.74 -1.15 -1.45
C VAL A 72 15.70 0.05 -1.52
N ASP A 73 17.01 -0.21 -1.39
CA ASP A 73 18.05 0.83 -1.48
C ASP A 73 18.11 1.49 -2.86
N ASP A 74 17.97 0.70 -3.92
CA ASP A 74 17.91 1.22 -5.29
C ASP A 74 16.69 2.11 -5.50
N LEU A 75 15.49 1.67 -5.06
CA LEU A 75 14.29 2.51 -5.14
C LEU A 75 14.46 3.79 -4.33
N GLN A 76 15.01 3.74 -3.12
CA GLN A 76 15.29 4.94 -2.33
C GLN A 76 16.25 5.91 -3.04
N ARG A 77 17.29 5.40 -3.68
CA ARG A 77 18.23 6.19 -4.45
C ARG A 77 17.60 6.79 -5.71
N LEU A 78 16.76 6.03 -6.40
CA LEU A 78 16.08 6.43 -7.62
C LEU A 78 14.90 7.36 -7.37
N LEU A 79 14.30 7.31 -6.18
CA LEU A 79 13.14 8.10 -5.73
C LEU A 79 13.50 8.96 -4.50
N PRO A 80 14.43 9.93 -4.62
CA PRO A 80 14.90 10.70 -3.48
C PRO A 80 13.83 11.58 -2.82
N GLU A 81 12.69 11.80 -3.48
CA GLU A 81 11.53 12.51 -2.97
C GLU A 81 10.66 11.67 -2.02
N TYR A 82 10.90 10.36 -1.95
CA TYR A 82 10.24 9.45 -1.01
C TYR A 82 11.14 9.13 0.18
N ASP A 83 10.53 8.74 1.27
CA ASP A 83 11.13 8.01 2.37
C ASP A 83 10.40 6.67 2.52
N HIS A 84 10.94 5.73 3.29
CA HIS A 84 10.40 4.38 3.36
C HIS A 84 10.53 3.75 4.74
N TYR A 85 9.77 2.67 4.94
CA TYR A 85 9.92 1.78 6.08
C TYR A 85 9.44 0.37 5.75
N GLY A 86 10.14 -0.63 6.25
CA GLY A 86 9.82 -2.05 6.20
C GLY A 86 11.04 -2.88 6.51
N ALA A 87 10.90 -3.87 7.38
CA ALA A 87 11.97 -4.79 7.74
C ALA A 87 11.95 -6.05 6.86
N GLY A 88 13.10 -6.73 6.77
CA GLY A 88 13.23 -8.03 6.13
C GLY A 88 12.50 -9.13 6.93
N ARG A 89 11.78 -9.98 6.23
CA ARG A 89 10.89 -10.99 6.83
C ARG A 89 11.60 -12.07 7.64
N ASP A 90 12.90 -12.31 7.38
CA ASP A 90 13.61 -13.43 7.97
C ASP A 90 14.28 -13.10 9.31
N ASP A 91 14.62 -11.84 9.55
CA ASP A 91 15.34 -11.43 10.76
C ASP A 91 14.82 -10.13 11.42
N GLY A 92 13.82 -9.50 10.79
CA GLY A 92 13.31 -8.20 11.26
C GLY A 92 14.27 -7.03 11.03
N LYS A 93 15.24 -7.20 10.15
CA LYS A 93 16.26 -6.21 9.77
C LYS A 93 16.36 -6.14 8.25
N ASP A 94 17.37 -6.75 7.66
CA ASP A 94 17.66 -6.72 6.23
C ASP A 94 17.50 -8.09 5.54
N GLY A 95 17.24 -9.16 6.30
CA GLY A 95 17.18 -10.54 5.82
C GLY A 95 15.87 -10.88 5.15
N GLY A 96 15.95 -11.49 3.96
CA GLY A 96 14.81 -11.92 3.17
C GLY A 96 14.10 -10.79 2.42
N GLU A 97 12.91 -11.08 1.94
CA GLU A 97 12.08 -10.09 1.27
C GLU A 97 11.43 -9.11 2.25
N HIS A 98 11.20 -7.89 1.77
CA HIS A 98 10.55 -6.82 2.50
C HIS A 98 9.16 -6.54 1.95
N SER A 99 8.25 -6.17 2.82
CA SER A 99 6.95 -5.57 2.47
C SER A 99 7.01 -4.07 2.77
N THR A 100 7.85 -3.34 2.04
CA THR A 100 8.21 -1.94 2.33
C THR A 100 7.09 -0.98 1.94
N VAL A 101 6.87 0.05 2.77
CA VAL A 101 6.02 1.19 2.46
C VAL A 101 6.89 2.38 2.09
N PHE A 102 6.63 2.99 0.92
CA PHE A 102 7.21 4.24 0.47
C PHE A 102 6.19 5.36 0.56
N TYR A 103 6.62 6.58 0.95
CA TYR A 103 5.74 7.74 1.07
C TYR A 103 6.48 9.04 0.72
N ARG A 104 5.76 10.00 0.15
CA ARG A 104 6.26 11.33 -0.21
C ARG A 104 6.64 12.11 1.04
N LYS A 105 7.94 12.39 1.24
CA LYS A 105 8.44 13.13 2.41
C LYS A 105 8.11 14.63 2.40
N ASP A 106 7.77 15.18 1.23
CA ASP A 106 7.26 16.55 1.10
C ASP A 106 5.77 16.70 1.43
N LYS A 107 5.03 15.57 1.48
CA LYS A 107 3.60 15.53 1.83
C LYS A 107 3.32 15.00 3.23
N PHE A 108 4.20 14.15 3.73
CA PHE A 108 3.94 13.42 4.98
C PHE A 108 5.09 13.47 5.97
N LYS A 109 4.72 13.56 7.25
CA LYS A 109 5.59 13.29 8.38
C LYS A 109 5.31 11.90 8.93
N LEU A 110 6.36 11.10 9.11
CA LEU A 110 6.27 9.81 9.78
C LEU A 110 6.04 10.03 11.29
N ILE A 111 4.97 9.45 11.84
CA ILE A 111 4.61 9.54 13.27
C ILE A 111 4.94 8.24 14.00
N LYS A 112 4.62 7.09 13.37
CA LYS A 112 4.85 5.76 13.94
C LYS A 112 5.12 4.77 12.82
N LYS A 113 5.89 3.73 13.13
CA LYS A 113 6.20 2.63 12.22
C LYS A 113 6.37 1.34 13.00
N GLY A 114 6.27 0.20 12.31
CA GLY A 114 6.51 -1.11 12.90
C GLY A 114 6.18 -2.24 11.95
N ASP A 115 6.46 -3.44 12.43
CA ASP A 115 6.28 -4.68 11.69
C ASP A 115 5.60 -5.72 12.58
N PHE A 116 4.96 -6.70 11.97
CA PHE A 116 4.53 -7.92 12.62
C PHE A 116 4.48 -9.07 11.61
N TRP A 117 4.75 -10.28 12.09
CA TRP A 117 4.76 -11.47 11.23
C TRP A 117 3.37 -12.06 11.10
N LEU A 118 3.08 -12.59 9.92
CA LEU A 118 1.83 -13.30 9.61
C LEU A 118 1.97 -14.76 10.08
N SER A 119 1.93 -14.94 11.37
CA SER A 119 2.08 -16.24 12.05
C SER A 119 1.34 -16.24 13.37
N GLU A 120 1.28 -17.39 14.04
CA GLU A 120 0.74 -17.54 15.40
C GLU A 120 1.51 -16.71 16.43
N ASN A 121 2.75 -16.33 16.10
CA ASN A 121 3.58 -15.48 16.94
C ASN A 121 4.00 -14.23 16.16
N PRO A 122 3.16 -13.19 16.09
CA PRO A 122 3.38 -12.04 15.23
C PRO A 122 4.52 -11.11 15.69
N ASP A 123 5.09 -11.32 16.87
CA ASP A 123 6.11 -10.42 17.42
C ASP A 123 7.55 -10.83 17.05
N ARG A 124 7.71 -11.91 16.28
CA ARG A 124 9.02 -12.43 15.85
C ARG A 124 8.94 -13.18 14.51
N PRO A 125 10.07 -13.31 13.77
CA PRO A 125 10.14 -14.14 12.58
C PRO A 125 9.69 -15.57 12.85
N GLY A 126 8.92 -16.14 11.91
CA GLY A 126 8.46 -17.51 11.96
C GLY A 126 7.50 -17.82 10.82
N LEU A 127 7.45 -19.09 10.43
CA LEU A 127 6.42 -19.59 9.51
C LEU A 127 5.06 -19.49 10.17
N GLY A 128 4.03 -19.16 9.39
CA GLY A 128 2.66 -19.10 9.87
C GLY A 128 1.86 -20.35 9.49
N TRP A 129 1.21 -20.98 10.45
CA TRP A 129 0.26 -22.07 10.29
C TRP A 129 0.77 -23.21 9.38
N ASP A 130 0.18 -23.35 8.18
CA ASP A 130 0.54 -24.36 7.17
C ASP A 130 1.52 -23.84 6.09
N ALA A 131 2.15 -22.71 6.31
CA ALA A 131 3.22 -22.21 5.42
C ALA A 131 4.43 -23.14 5.47
N THR A 132 5.03 -23.44 4.30
CA THR A 132 6.09 -24.44 4.20
C THR A 132 7.47 -23.84 3.89
N CYS A 133 7.53 -22.64 3.27
CA CYS A 133 8.81 -22.10 2.80
C CYS A 133 9.29 -20.83 3.50
N CYS A 134 8.40 -19.89 3.73
CA CYS A 134 8.83 -18.50 3.85
C CYS A 134 8.08 -17.75 4.94
N ASN A 135 8.80 -17.00 5.78
CA ASN A 135 8.18 -16.07 6.70
C ASN A 135 7.40 -15.00 5.93
N ARG A 136 6.32 -14.52 6.51
CA ARG A 136 5.53 -13.43 5.95
C ARG A 136 5.41 -12.30 6.96
N ILE A 137 5.57 -11.07 6.50
CA ILE A 137 5.63 -9.87 7.34
C ILE A 137 4.65 -8.83 6.81
N CYS A 138 4.07 -8.06 7.73
CA CYS A 138 3.34 -6.85 7.44
C CYS A 138 4.09 -5.67 8.02
N SER A 139 4.49 -4.71 7.19
CA SER A 139 5.08 -3.45 7.63
C SER A 139 4.02 -2.35 7.62
N TYR A 140 4.10 -1.40 8.56
CA TYR A 140 3.17 -0.28 8.62
C TYR A 140 3.82 1.03 9.01
N VAL A 141 3.21 2.11 8.56
CA VAL A 141 3.53 3.48 8.94
C VAL A 141 2.27 4.24 9.36
N CYS A 142 2.39 5.14 10.32
CA CYS A 142 1.42 6.19 10.60
C CYS A 142 1.97 7.49 10.01
N LEU A 143 1.24 8.07 9.09
CA LEU A 143 1.62 9.28 8.38
C LEU A 143 0.72 10.44 8.79
N GLN A 144 1.33 11.62 8.99
CA GLN A 144 0.61 12.88 9.16
C GLN A 144 0.76 13.72 7.89
N ASP A 145 -0.35 14.05 7.28
CA ASP A 145 -0.39 14.99 6.16
C ASP A 145 0.07 16.38 6.64
N LEU A 146 1.13 16.91 6.01
CA LEU A 146 1.75 18.18 6.41
C LEU A 146 0.85 19.39 6.16
N LYS A 147 -0.09 19.29 5.20
CA LYS A 147 -1.00 20.37 4.84
C LYS A 147 -2.22 20.45 5.78
N THR A 148 -2.76 19.29 6.17
CA THR A 148 -4.02 19.22 6.91
C THR A 148 -3.85 18.82 8.37
N GLY A 149 -2.69 18.24 8.74
CA GLY A 149 -2.45 17.66 10.06
C GLY A 149 -3.17 16.33 10.30
N LYS A 150 -4.01 15.85 9.37
CA LYS A 150 -4.72 14.57 9.49
C LYS A 150 -3.73 13.41 9.50
N GLN A 151 -4.03 12.39 10.28
CA GLN A 151 -3.21 11.18 10.39
C GLN A 151 -3.97 9.97 9.85
N PHE A 152 -3.23 9.05 9.24
CA PHE A 152 -3.74 7.74 8.83
C PHE A 152 -2.62 6.70 8.85
N TYR A 153 -3.01 5.44 8.93
CA TYR A 153 -2.09 4.32 8.84
C TYR A 153 -2.08 3.73 7.42
N PHE A 154 -0.91 3.26 7.02
CA PHE A 154 -0.72 2.48 5.81
C PHE A 154 -0.01 1.18 6.16
N PHE A 155 -0.62 0.05 5.82
CA PHE A 155 -0.11 -1.30 6.06
C PHE A 155 0.18 -1.97 4.72
N ASN A 156 1.25 -2.75 4.66
CA ASN A 156 1.63 -3.48 3.45
C ASN A 156 2.12 -4.89 3.79
N ALA A 157 1.64 -5.90 3.07
CA ALA A 157 2.00 -7.29 3.30
C ALA A 157 2.09 -8.09 1.99
N HIS A 158 2.76 -9.25 2.06
CA HIS A 158 2.74 -10.27 1.04
C HIS A 158 2.33 -11.60 1.70
N PHE A 159 1.18 -12.14 1.33
CA PHE A 159 0.63 -13.36 1.92
C PHE A 159 1.37 -14.60 1.42
N ASP A 160 1.21 -15.70 2.14
CA ASP A 160 1.80 -16.97 1.73
C ASP A 160 1.22 -17.46 0.39
N HIS A 161 2.04 -18.10 -0.44
CA HIS A 161 1.63 -18.55 -1.77
C HIS A 161 1.19 -20.03 -1.78
N GLU A 162 1.50 -20.80 -0.72
CA GLU A 162 1.19 -22.23 -0.61
C GLU A 162 0.14 -22.51 0.45
N GLY A 163 0.38 -22.08 1.70
CA GLY A 163 -0.46 -22.38 2.86
C GLY A 163 -1.83 -21.71 2.78
N LYS A 164 -2.87 -22.49 2.59
CA LYS A 164 -4.24 -21.98 2.55
C LYS A 164 -4.70 -21.48 3.93
N ILE A 165 -4.39 -22.22 4.99
CA ILE A 165 -4.71 -21.83 6.37
C ILE A 165 -3.93 -20.55 6.71
N ALA A 166 -2.65 -20.49 6.35
CA ALA A 166 -1.82 -19.32 6.57
C ALA A 166 -2.43 -18.05 5.93
N ARG A 167 -2.97 -18.11 4.71
CA ARG A 167 -3.64 -16.97 4.08
C ARG A 167 -4.92 -16.54 4.81
N VAL A 168 -5.76 -17.51 5.19
CA VAL A 168 -7.03 -17.22 5.91
C VAL A 168 -6.75 -16.60 7.27
N GLU A 169 -5.85 -17.18 8.04
CA GLU A 169 -5.49 -16.68 9.37
C GLU A 169 -4.73 -15.36 9.31
N SER A 170 -3.89 -15.16 8.27
CA SER A 170 -3.27 -13.86 7.99
C SER A 170 -4.31 -12.76 7.80
N SER A 171 -5.41 -13.03 7.10
CA SER A 171 -6.49 -12.06 6.93
C SER A 171 -7.16 -11.68 8.25
N LYS A 172 -7.42 -12.67 9.12
CA LYS A 172 -7.97 -12.41 10.46
C LYS A 172 -6.98 -11.63 11.33
N LEU A 173 -5.70 -11.97 11.28
CA LEU A 173 -4.64 -11.28 12.00
C LEU A 173 -4.50 -9.83 11.53
N ILE A 174 -4.49 -9.57 10.22
CA ILE A 174 -4.45 -8.22 9.63
C ILE A 174 -5.60 -7.36 10.16
N ILE A 175 -6.84 -7.87 10.13
CA ILE A 175 -8.01 -7.14 10.67
C ILE A 175 -7.80 -6.79 12.14
N SER A 176 -7.37 -7.77 12.95
CA SER A 176 -7.11 -7.58 14.38
C SER A 176 -6.01 -6.56 14.65
N LYS A 177 -4.87 -6.68 13.95
CA LYS A 177 -3.71 -5.78 14.11
C LYS A 177 -4.02 -4.36 13.63
N ILE A 178 -4.73 -4.18 12.51
CA ILE A 178 -5.15 -2.84 12.08
C ILE A 178 -6.07 -2.20 13.13
N ARG A 179 -7.06 -2.93 13.64
CA ARG A 179 -7.95 -2.42 14.71
C ARG A 179 -7.17 -2.00 15.95
N SER A 180 -6.22 -2.81 16.39
CA SER A 180 -5.45 -2.53 17.61
C SER A 180 -4.41 -1.43 17.43
N ILE A 181 -3.72 -1.37 16.28
CA ILE A 181 -2.63 -0.42 16.00
C ILE A 181 -3.18 0.94 15.58
N ALA A 182 -4.13 0.98 14.66
CA ALA A 182 -4.71 2.24 14.16
C ALA A 182 -5.79 2.80 15.10
N GLY A 183 -6.45 1.96 15.90
CA GLY A 183 -7.51 2.39 16.81
C GLY A 183 -8.66 3.05 16.04
N LYS A 184 -8.82 4.36 16.22
CA LYS A 184 -9.85 5.16 15.54
C LYS A 184 -9.34 5.89 14.30
N LEU A 185 -8.03 5.85 14.03
CA LEU A 185 -7.47 6.52 12.86
C LEU A 185 -7.81 5.75 11.57
N PRO A 186 -7.99 6.48 10.47
CA PRO A 186 -8.15 5.89 9.15
C PRO A 186 -6.99 4.96 8.80
N ALA A 187 -7.27 3.89 8.07
CA ALA A 187 -6.24 2.96 7.64
C ALA A 187 -6.45 2.49 6.20
N ILE A 188 -5.33 2.26 5.52
CA ILE A 188 -5.20 1.63 4.21
C ILE A 188 -4.39 0.36 4.40
N PHE A 189 -4.83 -0.73 3.80
CA PHE A 189 -4.10 -1.99 3.75
C PHE A 189 -3.88 -2.39 2.29
N THR A 190 -2.64 -2.68 1.95
CA THR A 190 -2.22 -3.07 0.60
C THR A 190 -1.43 -4.36 0.62
N GLY A 191 -1.38 -5.03 -0.50
CA GLY A 191 -0.48 -6.17 -0.66
C GLY A 191 -0.87 -7.13 -1.76
N ASP A 192 0.07 -8.02 -2.04
CA ASP A 192 -0.15 -9.25 -2.78
C ASP A 192 -0.73 -10.29 -1.82
N LEU A 193 -2.00 -10.64 -2.01
CA LEU A 193 -2.68 -11.59 -1.16
C LEU A 193 -2.57 -13.04 -1.67
N ASN A 194 -1.90 -13.28 -2.80
CA ASN A 194 -1.86 -14.58 -3.46
C ASN A 194 -3.27 -15.19 -3.61
N GLY A 195 -4.26 -14.36 -3.92
CA GLY A 195 -5.65 -14.77 -4.08
C GLY A 195 -6.57 -13.70 -4.58
N GLY A 196 -7.40 -14.06 -5.54
CA GLY A 196 -8.38 -13.19 -6.17
C GLY A 196 -9.67 -13.05 -5.35
N HIS A 197 -10.63 -12.33 -5.92
CA HIS A 197 -11.88 -11.92 -5.27
C HIS A 197 -12.76 -13.07 -4.77
N SER A 198 -12.57 -14.29 -5.26
CA SER A 198 -13.31 -15.49 -4.83
C SER A 198 -12.61 -16.27 -3.73
N SER A 199 -11.37 -15.94 -3.39
CA SER A 199 -10.62 -16.67 -2.38
C SER A 199 -11.15 -16.42 -0.96
N GLU A 200 -11.09 -17.43 -0.10
CA GLU A 200 -11.60 -17.38 1.28
C GLU A 200 -10.93 -16.27 2.10
N TRP A 201 -9.62 -16.06 1.94
CA TRP A 201 -8.86 -15.03 2.66
C TRP A 201 -9.18 -13.63 2.16
N TYR A 202 -9.40 -13.43 0.85
CA TYR A 202 -9.91 -12.16 0.35
C TYR A 202 -11.31 -11.88 0.93
N LEU A 203 -12.21 -12.85 0.87
CA LEU A 203 -13.57 -12.71 1.40
C LEU A 203 -13.59 -12.46 2.92
N THR A 204 -12.63 -13.02 3.66
CA THR A 204 -12.44 -12.72 5.09
C THR A 204 -12.17 -11.24 5.33
N LEU A 205 -11.33 -10.59 4.51
CA LEU A 205 -11.07 -9.15 4.57
C LEU A 205 -12.28 -8.34 4.10
N ALA A 206 -12.81 -8.66 2.92
CA ALA A 206 -13.88 -7.90 2.27
C ALA A 206 -15.20 -7.92 3.06
N ASN A 207 -15.52 -9.05 3.71
CA ASN A 207 -16.73 -9.24 4.50
C ASN A 207 -16.55 -8.90 6.00
N SER A 208 -15.39 -8.38 6.40
CA SER A 208 -15.09 -8.03 7.80
C SER A 208 -15.98 -6.94 8.40
N GLY A 209 -16.71 -6.20 7.58
CA GLY A 209 -17.45 -4.99 7.99
C GLY A 209 -16.54 -3.82 8.41
N PHE A 210 -15.22 -4.01 8.34
CA PHE A 210 -14.21 -3.05 8.76
C PHE A 210 -13.38 -2.50 7.60
N LEU A 211 -12.90 -3.38 6.73
CA LEU A 211 -12.17 -3.04 5.51
C LEU A 211 -13.09 -3.15 4.29
N LYS A 212 -12.87 -2.32 3.31
CA LYS A 212 -13.56 -2.33 2.02
C LYS A 212 -12.53 -2.32 0.91
N ASP A 213 -12.64 -3.24 -0.04
CA ASP A 213 -11.80 -3.20 -1.22
C ASP A 213 -12.16 -1.98 -2.07
N THR A 214 -11.13 -1.28 -2.51
CA THR A 214 -11.24 -0.09 -3.35
C THR A 214 -11.71 -0.41 -4.76
N TYR A 215 -11.41 -1.62 -5.28
CA TYR A 215 -11.89 -2.11 -6.57
C TYR A 215 -13.42 -2.04 -6.67
N GLY A 216 -14.12 -2.56 -5.67
CA GLY A 216 -15.58 -2.58 -5.61
C GLY A 216 -16.24 -1.21 -5.37
N GLN A 217 -15.46 -0.17 -5.03
CA GLN A 217 -16.00 1.18 -4.80
C GLN A 217 -16.06 2.02 -6.08
N VAL A 218 -15.33 1.62 -7.13
CA VAL A 218 -15.19 2.39 -8.37
C VAL A 218 -16.13 1.86 -9.43
N LYS A 219 -16.89 2.76 -10.07
CA LYS A 219 -17.86 2.37 -11.10
C LYS A 219 -17.22 1.75 -12.35
N PHE A 220 -16.02 2.22 -12.72
CA PHE A 220 -15.28 1.77 -13.89
C PHE A 220 -13.81 1.53 -13.53
N PRO A 221 -13.47 0.40 -12.90
CA PRO A 221 -12.07 0.06 -12.66
C PRO A 221 -11.39 -0.29 -14.00
N TYR A 222 -10.18 0.19 -14.20
CA TYR A 222 -9.35 -0.23 -15.32
C TYR A 222 -8.63 -1.53 -14.97
N ALA A 223 -9.24 -2.66 -15.28
CA ALA A 223 -8.81 -4.00 -14.88
C ALA A 223 -9.00 -5.01 -16.04
N ASN A 224 -8.32 -4.77 -17.16
CA ASN A 224 -8.44 -5.60 -18.34
C ASN A 224 -7.60 -6.89 -18.28
N ASN A 225 -6.68 -6.99 -17.32
CA ASN A 225 -5.74 -8.09 -17.11
C ASN A 225 -5.85 -8.64 -15.70
N ALA A 226 -5.27 -9.82 -15.45
CA ALA A 226 -4.89 -10.23 -14.10
C ALA A 226 -3.82 -9.30 -13.57
N SER A 227 -3.67 -9.19 -12.24
CA SER A 227 -2.55 -8.42 -11.68
C SER A 227 -1.21 -9.17 -11.81
N PHE A 228 -1.21 -10.50 -11.77
CA PHE A 228 -0.04 -11.33 -12.10
C PHE A 228 0.03 -11.60 -13.61
N ASN A 229 1.16 -11.31 -14.24
CA ASN A 229 1.39 -11.44 -15.68
C ASN A 229 2.55 -12.39 -16.06
N ALA A 230 3.34 -12.87 -15.09
CA ALA A 230 4.49 -13.76 -15.28
C ALA A 230 5.47 -13.25 -16.37
N PHE A 231 5.79 -11.96 -16.38
CA PHE A 231 6.57 -11.31 -17.46
C PHE A 231 6.00 -11.54 -18.85
N GLY A 232 4.68 -11.50 -18.97
CA GLY A 232 3.96 -11.65 -20.23
C GLY A 232 3.58 -13.08 -20.62
N LYS A 233 3.88 -14.07 -19.77
CA LYS A 233 3.53 -15.47 -20.01
C LYS A 233 2.11 -15.82 -19.55
N ALA A 234 1.47 -14.97 -18.75
CA ALA A 234 0.14 -15.17 -18.16
C ALA A 234 -0.80 -13.98 -18.39
N LEU A 235 -0.85 -13.43 -19.60
CA LEU A 235 -1.67 -12.24 -19.92
C LEU A 235 -3.18 -12.54 -20.03
N GLU A 236 -3.58 -13.78 -20.23
CA GLU A 236 -4.99 -14.17 -20.35
C GLU A 236 -5.71 -14.34 -19.00
N GLY A 237 -4.97 -14.27 -17.90
CA GLY A 237 -5.53 -14.32 -16.56
C GLY A 237 -6.51 -13.17 -16.29
N LYS A 238 -7.45 -13.40 -15.37
CA LYS A 238 -8.45 -12.40 -14.97
C LYS A 238 -8.43 -12.11 -13.47
N GLU A 239 -7.65 -12.86 -12.71
CA GLU A 239 -7.61 -12.70 -11.26
C GLU A 239 -6.72 -11.52 -10.84
N ILE A 240 -7.27 -10.69 -9.99
CA ILE A 240 -6.53 -9.63 -9.31
C ILE A 240 -6.16 -10.18 -7.95
N ILE A 241 -4.86 -10.33 -7.68
CA ILE A 241 -4.32 -10.85 -6.41
C ILE A 241 -3.62 -9.76 -5.60
N ASP A 242 -3.39 -8.59 -6.20
CA ASP A 242 -2.84 -7.41 -5.59
C ASP A 242 -3.98 -6.43 -5.23
N HIS A 243 -4.15 -6.12 -3.95
CA HIS A 243 -5.34 -5.44 -3.46
C HIS A 243 -5.02 -4.19 -2.64
N VAL A 244 -5.96 -3.26 -2.63
CA VAL A 244 -5.97 -2.06 -1.79
C VAL A 244 -7.28 -1.99 -1.03
N PHE A 245 -7.22 -2.19 0.28
CA PHE A 245 -8.35 -2.08 1.19
C PHE A 245 -8.29 -0.79 2.00
N VAL A 246 -9.44 -0.26 2.35
CA VAL A 246 -9.53 0.97 3.15
C VAL A 246 -10.59 0.84 4.25
N THR A 247 -10.39 1.57 5.36
CA THR A 247 -11.46 1.77 6.36
C THR A 247 -12.54 2.71 5.82
N LYS A 248 -13.68 2.78 6.51
CA LYS A 248 -14.87 3.59 6.12
C LYS A 248 -14.57 5.08 5.89
N ASP A 249 -13.44 5.56 6.40
CA ASP A 249 -13.05 6.97 6.33
C ASP A 249 -12.51 7.37 4.96
N PHE A 250 -12.11 6.39 4.16
CA PHE A 250 -11.69 6.59 2.77
C PHE A 250 -12.79 6.18 1.78
N THR A 251 -12.73 6.81 0.61
CA THR A 251 -13.53 6.43 -0.56
C THR A 251 -12.65 6.45 -1.80
N ALA A 252 -12.64 5.35 -2.55
CA ALA A 252 -11.93 5.28 -3.82
C ALA A 252 -12.67 6.05 -4.91
N LYS A 253 -11.94 6.77 -5.76
CA LYS A 253 -12.44 7.55 -6.90
C LYS A 253 -11.98 7.00 -8.24
N ARG A 254 -10.78 6.43 -8.28
CA ARG A 254 -10.19 5.80 -9.45
C ARG A 254 -9.43 4.55 -9.00
N TRP A 255 -9.48 3.51 -9.79
CA TRP A 255 -8.75 2.27 -9.57
C TRP A 255 -8.26 1.73 -10.93
N GLY A 256 -7.02 1.27 -10.99
CA GLY A 256 -6.49 0.69 -12.22
C GLY A 256 -5.24 -0.14 -12.02
N LEU A 257 -5.10 -1.14 -12.89
CA LEU A 257 -3.84 -1.85 -13.14
C LEU A 257 -3.02 -1.04 -14.15
N LEU A 258 -1.77 -0.75 -13.83
CA LEU A 258 -0.85 -0.07 -14.73
C LEU A 258 -0.14 -1.12 -15.60
N THR A 259 -0.56 -1.22 -16.85
CA THR A 259 -0.08 -2.22 -17.81
C THR A 259 1.04 -1.69 -18.70
N ASP A 260 1.77 -0.69 -18.20
CA ASP A 260 2.88 -0.06 -18.91
C ASP A 260 3.99 -1.07 -19.20
N THR A 261 4.59 -0.92 -20.37
CA THR A 261 5.71 -1.73 -20.83
C THR A 261 6.88 -0.86 -21.25
N TYR A 262 8.08 -1.43 -21.30
CA TYR A 262 9.25 -0.77 -21.84
C TYR A 262 9.97 -1.71 -22.82
N HIS A 263 10.25 -1.22 -24.03
CA HIS A 263 10.88 -2.01 -25.08
C HIS A 263 10.23 -3.39 -25.30
N GLY A 264 8.88 -3.47 -25.15
CA GLY A 264 8.12 -4.72 -25.27
C GLY A 264 8.26 -5.67 -24.08
N LYS A 265 8.84 -5.22 -22.95
CA LYS A 265 9.00 -5.98 -21.71
C LYS A 265 8.10 -5.45 -20.61
N PHE A 266 7.79 -6.27 -19.63
CA PHE A 266 7.06 -5.89 -18.42
C PHE A 266 8.00 -5.45 -17.31
N ILE A 267 7.55 -4.46 -16.52
CA ILE A 267 8.33 -3.86 -15.42
C ILE A 267 8.49 -4.83 -14.25
N SER A 268 7.50 -5.68 -14.02
CA SER A 268 7.48 -6.78 -13.07
C SER A 268 6.65 -7.93 -13.63
N ASP A 269 6.65 -9.08 -13.00
CA ASP A 269 5.70 -10.17 -13.25
C ASP A 269 4.31 -9.90 -12.64
N HIS A 270 4.16 -8.76 -11.93
CA HIS A 270 2.87 -8.17 -11.53
C HIS A 270 2.69 -6.78 -12.16
N PHE A 271 1.43 -6.40 -12.37
CA PHE A 271 1.06 -5.03 -12.70
C PHE A 271 0.79 -4.22 -11.44
N PRO A 272 1.36 -3.01 -11.32
CA PRO A 272 1.05 -2.13 -10.19
C PRO A 272 -0.43 -1.79 -10.12
N VAL A 273 -0.98 -1.75 -8.92
CA VAL A 273 -2.32 -1.21 -8.66
C VAL A 273 -2.21 0.25 -8.25
N LEU A 274 -2.97 1.10 -8.91
CA LEU A 274 -3.11 2.52 -8.58
C LEU A 274 -4.54 2.83 -8.13
N VAL A 275 -4.66 3.56 -7.03
CA VAL A 275 -5.96 3.99 -6.50
C VAL A 275 -5.89 5.45 -6.06
N ASP A 276 -6.82 6.26 -6.54
CA ASP A 276 -7.07 7.57 -5.94
C ASP A 276 -8.13 7.41 -4.85
N VAL A 277 -7.74 7.74 -3.63
CA VAL A 277 -8.62 7.71 -2.46
C VAL A 277 -8.83 9.10 -1.90
N VAL A 278 -10.02 9.34 -1.37
CA VAL A 278 -10.37 10.58 -0.68
C VAL A 278 -10.61 10.27 0.79
N LEU A 279 -9.84 10.93 1.66
CA LEU A 279 -10.08 10.93 3.09
C LEU A 279 -11.22 11.89 3.42
N LYS A 280 -12.27 11.38 4.04
CA LYS A 280 -13.44 12.17 4.44
C LYS A 280 -13.04 13.25 5.47
N PRO A 281 -13.80 14.35 5.52
CA PRO A 281 -13.60 15.43 6.47
C PRO A 281 -13.56 15.00 7.94
#